data_4be6c70cd4d32106bc5023a75e7c61df
#
_entry.id   4be6c70cd4d32106bc5023a75e7c61df
#
_cell.length_a   1.000
_cell.length_b   1.000
_cell.length_c   1.000
_cell.angle_alpha   90.00
_cell.angle_beta   90.00
_cell.angle_gamma   90.00
#
_symmetry.space_group_name_H-M   'P 1'
#
loop_
_entity.id
_entity.type
_entity.pdbx_description
1 polymer ?
#
loop_
_entity_poly.entity_id
_entity_poly.type
_entity_poly.pdbx_seq_one_letter_code
_entity_poly.pdbx_strand_id
1 'polypeptide(L)'
;MRDLHLPGRSAVYARNGLCATSHPIAAQVAIEVLKSGGNAVDAAIAGALVLGIAEPQMTGIGGDCFVLLKPAGTEEIIALNGSGRSPRGLHAADLRARGLTAMPVQSVEAVTLPGAIDAFCRLNADYGLKSLAEVLAPAIRYAEEGIPVAPRVAFDWAEDLPCLRGAARDFYTLDGKAPAVGQVFRAPGQAEVLRRVARQGRAGFYEGEVAEDMIASLRALGGTHTLDDLAATACDYTVPVSGTYRGIDLVEHPPNGQGATAILLLNILRHFDLAAMDPLGSQRAHIEAEATKLAYDARNRFIADPDHTTRLDHMLSPDTAAKLAALIDPGRAMPAAAPLTEAIHRDTVYITVVDRDRMAVSLIYSIFWGFGSGLASSKFGINFQNRGAGFSLVEGHPNEAGPAKRPMHTIIPGMIRQNGRVLMPFGVMGGAYQPCGHARLVTNLVDYGLDLQEAMDAPRCFSGPDGMEVERGYSDKVRAELAELGHAVVIPKTPLGGSQAIRIDGDILVGASDPRKDGCALGY
;
A
#
# COMPACT_ATOMS: atom_id res chain seq x y z
N MET A 1 -0.64 -19.18 20.97
CA MET A 1 0.15 -18.28 21.88
C MET A 1 1.62 -18.49 21.57
N ARG A 2 2.35 -17.42 21.31
CA ARG A 2 3.77 -17.51 20.95
C ARG A 2 4.60 -18.20 22.04
N ASP A 3 5.69 -18.85 21.65
CA ASP A 3 6.69 -19.36 22.59
C ASP A 3 7.48 -18.18 23.20
N LEU A 4 7.32 -17.97 24.50
CA LEU A 4 7.97 -16.86 25.22
C LEU A 4 9.47 -17.07 25.44
N HIS A 5 10.02 -18.25 25.15
CA HIS A 5 11.47 -18.48 25.14
C HIS A 5 12.16 -17.95 23.88
N LEU A 6 11.41 -17.73 22.80
CA LEU A 6 11.92 -17.20 21.54
C LEU A 6 11.77 -15.68 21.50
N PRO A 7 12.77 -14.94 20.94
CA PRO A 7 12.62 -13.52 20.70
C PRO A 7 11.47 -13.25 19.74
N GLY A 8 10.73 -12.16 19.96
CA GLY A 8 9.58 -11.79 19.12
C GLY A 8 8.71 -10.74 19.80
N ARG A 9 7.71 -10.28 19.08
CA ARG A 9 6.68 -9.35 19.59
C ARG A 9 5.47 -10.14 20.09
N SER A 10 4.80 -9.61 21.11
CA SER A 10 3.45 -10.06 21.49
C SER A 10 2.42 -9.15 20.84
N ALA A 11 1.25 -9.69 20.53
CA ALA A 11 0.10 -8.86 20.17
C ALA A 11 -0.26 -7.89 21.31
N VAL A 12 -0.77 -6.73 20.97
CA VAL A 12 -1.18 -5.68 21.90
C VAL A 12 -2.69 -5.78 22.13
N TYR A 13 -3.11 -5.77 23.39
CA TYR A 13 -4.51 -5.85 23.79
C TYR A 13 -4.98 -4.49 24.33
N ALA A 14 -6.12 -3.99 23.85
CA ALA A 14 -6.69 -2.71 24.25
C ALA A 14 -8.22 -2.76 24.28
N ARG A 15 -8.88 -1.75 24.86
CA ARG A 15 -10.34 -1.67 24.94
C ARG A 15 -10.91 -0.42 24.26
N ASN A 16 -10.24 0.71 24.37
CA ASN A 16 -10.80 2.01 24.00
C ASN A 16 -10.35 2.50 22.62
N GLY A 17 -9.21 2.00 22.14
CA GLY A 17 -8.70 2.34 20.82
C GLY A 17 -7.34 1.70 20.58
N LEU A 18 -7.06 1.41 19.31
CA LEU A 18 -5.80 0.80 18.89
C LEU A 18 -5.41 1.32 17.51
N CYS A 19 -4.11 1.55 17.33
CA CYS A 19 -3.48 1.85 16.05
C CYS A 19 -2.34 0.86 15.79
N ALA A 20 -2.20 0.38 14.56
CA ALA A 20 -1.04 -0.37 14.09
C ALA A 20 -0.54 0.22 12.77
N THR A 21 0.78 0.51 12.70
CA THR A 21 1.40 1.14 11.54
C THR A 21 2.92 0.92 11.51
N SER A 22 3.57 1.36 10.43
CA SER A 22 5.00 1.11 10.14
C SER A 22 5.99 1.99 10.93
N HIS A 23 5.54 3.05 11.62
CA HIS A 23 6.41 3.94 12.39
C HIS A 23 5.83 4.27 13.78
N PRO A 24 6.63 4.18 14.87
CA PRO A 24 6.13 4.33 16.24
C PRO A 24 5.58 5.73 16.54
N ILE A 25 6.17 6.80 15.98
CA ILE A 25 5.68 8.18 16.17
C ILE A 25 4.29 8.34 15.54
N ALA A 26 4.03 7.74 14.38
CA ALA A 26 2.71 7.79 13.77
C ALA A 26 1.66 7.03 14.59
N ALA A 27 2.02 5.88 15.16
CA ALA A 27 1.15 5.15 16.08
C ALA A 27 0.85 5.97 17.35
N GLN A 28 1.86 6.62 17.93
CA GLN A 28 1.69 7.50 19.09
C GLN A 28 0.74 8.65 18.78
N VAL A 29 0.93 9.35 17.66
CA VAL A 29 0.05 10.46 17.23
C VAL A 29 -1.39 9.99 17.06
N ALA A 30 -1.61 8.84 16.42
CA ALA A 30 -2.96 8.28 16.28
C ALA A 30 -3.62 8.03 17.64
N ILE A 31 -2.90 7.48 18.62
CA ILE A 31 -3.41 7.27 19.99
C ILE A 31 -3.67 8.59 20.71
N GLU A 32 -2.83 9.61 20.55
CA GLU A 32 -3.04 10.95 21.11
C GLU A 32 -4.33 11.60 20.56
N VAL A 33 -4.56 11.46 19.25
CA VAL A 33 -5.80 11.95 18.60
C VAL A 33 -7.03 11.23 19.15
N LEU A 34 -7.01 9.90 19.27
CA LEU A 34 -8.11 9.13 19.87
C LEU A 34 -8.37 9.57 21.34
N LYS A 35 -7.34 9.70 22.16
CA LYS A 35 -7.46 10.11 23.57
C LYS A 35 -7.95 11.54 23.72
N SER A 36 -7.67 12.41 22.77
CA SER A 36 -8.15 13.81 22.78
C SER A 36 -9.55 14.00 22.19
N GLY A 37 -10.30 12.91 21.96
CA GLY A 37 -11.70 12.94 21.52
C GLY A 37 -11.90 12.87 20.00
N GLY A 38 -10.86 12.62 19.22
CA GLY A 38 -10.98 12.25 17.82
C GLY A 38 -11.44 10.79 17.65
N ASN A 39 -11.88 10.43 16.45
CA ASN A 39 -12.27 9.07 16.08
C ASN A 39 -11.18 8.37 15.25
N ALA A 40 -11.48 7.16 14.77
CA ALA A 40 -10.53 6.38 13.96
C ALA A 40 -10.13 7.07 12.65
N VAL A 41 -11.01 7.86 12.03
CA VAL A 41 -10.71 8.63 10.82
C VAL A 41 -9.72 9.76 11.12
N ASP A 42 -9.97 10.57 12.14
CA ASP A 42 -9.06 11.64 12.55
C ASP A 42 -7.67 11.10 12.86
N ALA A 43 -7.62 10.00 13.61
CA ALA A 43 -6.39 9.35 14.02
C ALA A 43 -5.61 8.74 12.83
N ALA A 44 -6.31 8.10 11.89
CA ALA A 44 -5.70 7.53 10.69
C ALA A 44 -5.10 8.60 9.78
N ILE A 45 -5.80 9.72 9.55
CA ILE A 45 -5.30 10.84 8.74
C ILE A 45 -4.09 11.49 9.41
N ALA A 46 -4.16 11.79 10.72
CA ALA A 46 -3.04 12.39 11.44
C ALA A 46 -1.80 11.50 11.41
N GLY A 47 -1.97 10.19 11.66
CA GLY A 47 -0.88 9.20 11.57
C GLY A 47 -0.32 9.08 10.15
N ALA A 48 -1.17 9.01 9.12
CA ALA A 48 -0.76 8.92 7.72
C ALA A 48 0.08 10.14 7.28
N LEU A 49 -0.31 11.34 7.67
CA LEU A 49 0.45 12.56 7.35
C LEU A 49 1.79 12.62 8.09
N VAL A 50 1.86 12.11 9.32
CA VAL A 50 3.14 11.95 10.04
C VAL A 50 4.04 10.92 9.35
N LEU A 51 3.47 9.81 8.81
CA LEU A 51 4.23 8.85 8.01
C LEU A 51 4.86 9.50 6.78
N GLY A 52 4.20 10.45 6.13
CA GLY A 52 4.77 11.21 5.00
C GLY A 52 6.02 12.01 5.34
N ILE A 53 6.23 12.34 6.62
CA ILE A 53 7.45 12.99 7.12
C ILE A 53 8.45 11.97 7.67
N ALA A 54 7.96 10.93 8.33
CA ALA A 54 8.81 9.90 8.97
C ALA A 54 9.40 8.89 7.97
N GLU A 55 8.66 8.58 6.91
CA GLU A 55 9.01 7.60 5.86
C GLU A 55 8.86 8.24 4.46
N PRO A 56 9.55 9.37 4.16
CA PRO A 56 9.32 10.14 2.92
C PRO A 56 9.74 9.40 1.65
N GLN A 57 10.56 8.35 1.77
CA GLN A 57 10.87 7.44 0.66
C GLN A 57 9.69 6.53 0.31
N MET A 58 8.77 6.27 1.25
CA MET A 58 7.63 5.35 1.07
C MET A 58 6.35 6.07 0.65
N THR A 59 6.15 7.30 1.15
CA THR A 59 4.90 8.05 1.00
C THR A 59 5.10 9.56 1.14
N GLY A 60 4.07 10.36 0.86
CA GLY A 60 4.11 11.82 1.00
C GLY A 60 2.90 12.49 0.36
N ILE A 61 2.74 13.79 0.63
CA ILE A 61 1.58 14.58 0.17
C ILE A 61 1.43 14.67 -1.35
N GLY A 62 2.47 14.30 -2.10
CA GLY A 62 2.42 14.16 -3.57
C GLY A 62 2.01 12.76 -4.06
N GLY A 63 1.43 11.92 -3.20
CA GLY A 63 1.01 10.55 -3.47
C GLY A 63 -0.50 10.33 -3.51
N ASP A 64 -0.86 9.05 -3.43
CA ASP A 64 -2.24 8.54 -3.46
C ASP A 64 -2.59 7.79 -2.18
N CYS A 65 -3.88 7.66 -1.86
CA CYS A 65 -4.35 6.77 -0.82
C CYS A 65 -5.61 6.00 -1.23
N PHE A 66 -5.76 4.80 -0.65
CA PHE A 66 -7.02 4.06 -0.64
C PHE A 66 -7.44 3.77 0.79
N VAL A 67 -8.73 3.80 1.02
CA VAL A 67 -9.31 3.57 2.35
C VAL A 67 -10.46 2.58 2.26
N LEU A 68 -10.49 1.62 3.20
CA LEU A 68 -11.72 0.95 3.58
C LEU A 68 -12.11 1.48 4.96
N LEU A 69 -13.35 1.89 5.10
CA LEU A 69 -13.92 2.44 6.33
C LEU A 69 -15.16 1.64 6.73
N LYS A 70 -15.18 1.17 7.96
CA LYS A 70 -16.39 0.70 8.64
C LYS A 70 -16.80 1.79 9.63
N PRO A 71 -17.87 2.58 9.37
CA PRO A 71 -18.36 3.59 10.30
C PRO A 71 -18.84 2.99 11.63
N ALA A 72 -18.87 3.80 12.67
CA ALA A 72 -19.41 3.38 13.96
C ALA A 72 -20.91 3.02 13.83
N GLY A 73 -21.35 2.01 14.59
CA GLY A 73 -22.76 1.60 14.64
C GLY A 73 -23.28 0.85 13.40
N THR A 74 -22.44 0.55 12.42
CA THR A 74 -22.81 -0.23 11.22
C THR A 74 -21.78 -1.31 10.94
N GLU A 75 -22.13 -2.29 10.12
CA GLU A 75 -21.21 -3.28 9.56
C GLU A 75 -20.97 -3.06 8.05
N GLU A 76 -21.46 -1.95 7.52
CA GLU A 76 -21.17 -1.53 6.16
C GLU A 76 -19.69 -1.17 6.01
N ILE A 77 -19.10 -1.54 4.88
CA ILE A 77 -17.73 -1.15 4.52
C ILE A 77 -17.81 -0.24 3.30
N ILE A 78 -17.24 0.94 3.44
CA ILE A 78 -17.16 1.96 2.40
C ILE A 78 -15.73 2.00 1.88
N ALA A 79 -15.55 2.07 0.57
CA ALA A 79 -14.26 2.28 -0.06
C ALA A 79 -14.11 3.72 -0.54
N LEU A 80 -12.95 4.34 -0.30
CA LEU A 80 -12.58 5.64 -0.84
C LEU A 80 -11.36 5.50 -1.74
N ASN A 81 -11.52 5.90 -3.00
CA ASN A 81 -10.46 5.92 -4.01
C ASN A 81 -9.85 7.32 -4.08
N GLY A 82 -8.72 7.52 -3.44
CA GLY A 82 -7.91 8.73 -3.52
C GLY A 82 -6.69 8.57 -4.43
N SER A 83 -6.83 7.84 -5.55
CA SER A 83 -5.78 7.78 -6.57
C SER A 83 -5.92 8.87 -7.62
N GLY A 84 -4.80 9.47 -7.99
CA GLY A 84 -4.77 10.50 -9.01
C GLY A 84 -4.83 9.95 -10.43
N ARG A 85 -5.22 10.83 -11.34
CA ARG A 85 -5.27 10.54 -12.78
C ARG A 85 -3.99 11.01 -13.47
N SER A 86 -3.71 10.46 -14.63
CA SER A 86 -2.71 11.04 -15.55
C SER A 86 -3.14 12.43 -16.01
N PRO A 87 -2.19 13.32 -16.34
CA PRO A 87 -2.53 14.60 -16.97
C PRO A 87 -3.23 14.39 -18.31
N ARG A 88 -4.13 15.32 -18.67
CA ARG A 88 -4.86 15.25 -19.96
C ARG A 88 -3.95 15.25 -21.18
N GLY A 89 -2.73 15.76 -21.05
CA GLY A 89 -1.74 15.78 -22.12
C GLY A 89 -0.91 14.51 -22.25
N LEU A 90 -1.18 13.43 -21.47
CA LEU A 90 -0.46 12.15 -21.59
C LEU A 90 -1.12 11.26 -22.63
N HIS A 91 -0.37 10.88 -23.68
CA HIS A 91 -0.81 9.95 -24.71
C HIS A 91 0.22 8.83 -24.93
N ALA A 92 -0.20 7.58 -24.87
CA ALA A 92 0.67 6.43 -25.12
C ALA A 92 1.28 6.45 -26.51
N ALA A 93 0.55 6.94 -27.51
CA ALA A 93 1.02 7.08 -28.88
C ALA A 93 2.29 7.96 -29.00
N ASP A 94 2.35 9.06 -28.25
CA ASP A 94 3.52 9.97 -28.24
C ASP A 94 4.74 9.28 -27.63
N LEU A 95 4.54 8.48 -26.57
CA LEU A 95 5.61 7.72 -25.94
C LEU A 95 6.12 6.61 -26.88
N ARG A 96 5.22 5.90 -27.54
CA ARG A 96 5.59 4.90 -28.57
C ARG A 96 6.34 5.52 -29.74
N ALA A 97 5.93 6.70 -30.23
CA ALA A 97 6.60 7.43 -31.29
C ALA A 97 8.04 7.84 -30.89
N ARG A 98 8.32 8.02 -29.61
CA ARG A 98 9.66 8.23 -29.05
C ARG A 98 10.47 6.92 -28.87
N GLY A 99 9.93 5.78 -29.27
CA GLY A 99 10.59 4.46 -29.18
C GLY A 99 10.46 3.76 -27.83
N LEU A 100 9.59 4.25 -26.93
CA LEU A 100 9.37 3.60 -25.63
C LEU A 100 8.46 2.38 -25.80
N THR A 101 8.84 1.26 -25.17
CA THR A 101 8.06 0.01 -25.13
C THR A 101 7.37 -0.23 -23.79
N ALA A 102 7.77 0.52 -22.74
CA ALA A 102 7.18 0.53 -21.41
C ALA A 102 7.21 1.95 -20.84
N MET A 103 6.35 2.22 -19.85
CA MET A 103 6.36 3.48 -19.14
C MET A 103 7.71 3.66 -18.41
N PRO A 104 8.34 4.83 -18.53
CA PRO A 104 9.56 5.11 -17.77
C PRO A 104 9.22 5.26 -16.28
N VAL A 105 10.04 4.68 -15.41
CA VAL A 105 9.77 4.64 -13.97
C VAL A 105 10.13 5.96 -13.29
N GLN A 106 11.35 6.44 -13.51
CA GLN A 106 11.88 7.67 -12.88
C GLN A 106 11.85 8.84 -13.89
N SER A 107 10.65 9.30 -14.20
CA SER A 107 10.43 10.29 -15.25
C SER A 107 9.17 11.11 -14.97
N VAL A 108 9.12 12.30 -15.53
CA VAL A 108 7.96 13.18 -15.41
C VAL A 108 6.70 12.59 -16.07
N GLU A 109 6.85 11.76 -17.11
CA GLU A 109 5.74 11.04 -17.75
C GLU A 109 5.06 10.03 -16.82
N ALA A 110 5.79 9.51 -15.82
CA ALA A 110 5.24 8.61 -14.81
C ALA A 110 4.50 9.33 -13.68
N VAL A 111 4.59 10.66 -13.60
CA VAL A 111 3.91 11.41 -12.55
C VAL A 111 2.41 11.49 -12.85
N THR A 112 1.59 10.97 -11.95
CA THR A 112 0.14 11.22 -11.92
C THR A 112 -0.18 12.33 -10.92
N LEU A 113 -1.36 12.92 -11.03
CA LEU A 113 -1.82 13.95 -10.12
C LEU A 113 -1.93 13.37 -8.71
N PRO A 114 -1.46 14.05 -7.66
CA PRO A 114 -1.58 13.52 -6.29
C PRO A 114 -3.03 13.56 -5.82
N GLY A 115 -3.55 12.44 -5.31
CA GLY A 115 -4.94 12.32 -4.88
C GLY A 115 -5.15 12.26 -3.37
N ALA A 116 -4.08 12.00 -2.58
CA ALA A 116 -4.20 11.73 -1.16
C ALA A 116 -4.78 12.90 -0.34
N ILE A 117 -4.37 14.14 -0.61
CA ILE A 117 -4.82 15.32 0.15
C ILE A 117 -6.32 15.56 -0.04
N ASP A 118 -6.84 15.38 -1.26
CA ASP A 118 -8.28 15.49 -1.52
C ASP A 118 -9.06 14.42 -0.73
N ALA A 119 -8.57 13.18 -0.75
CA ALA A 119 -9.17 12.08 -0.01
C ALA A 119 -9.15 12.33 1.51
N PHE A 120 -8.05 12.83 2.09
CA PHE A 120 -7.97 13.15 3.51
C PHE A 120 -8.93 14.28 3.90
N CYS A 121 -9.01 15.35 3.10
CA CYS A 121 -9.96 16.43 3.32
C CYS A 121 -11.40 15.93 3.27
N ARG A 122 -11.75 15.11 2.27
CA ARG A 122 -13.09 14.54 2.10
C ARG A 122 -13.44 13.59 3.24
N LEU A 123 -12.53 12.69 3.60
CA LEU A 123 -12.76 11.71 4.67
C LEU A 123 -12.95 12.40 6.03
N ASN A 124 -12.14 13.43 6.33
CA ASN A 124 -12.30 14.21 7.56
C ASN A 124 -13.62 14.98 7.57
N ALA A 125 -14.01 15.60 6.45
CA ALA A 125 -15.29 16.35 6.37
C ALA A 125 -16.52 15.46 6.55
N ASP A 126 -16.48 14.22 6.00
CA ASP A 126 -17.63 13.32 6.03
C ASP A 126 -17.73 12.49 7.32
N TYR A 127 -16.60 12.14 7.96
CA TYR A 127 -16.56 11.18 9.08
C TYR A 127 -15.72 11.63 10.28
N GLY A 128 -14.91 12.70 10.17
CA GLY A 128 -14.08 13.20 11.27
C GLY A 128 -14.91 13.88 12.37
N LEU A 129 -14.38 13.88 13.58
CA LEU A 129 -14.90 14.62 14.74
C LEU A 129 -14.08 15.87 15.03
N LYS A 130 -12.80 15.87 14.65
CA LYS A 130 -11.89 17.00 14.82
C LYS A 130 -11.83 17.84 13.56
N SER A 131 -11.55 19.13 13.74
CA SER A 131 -11.26 20.02 12.61
C SER A 131 -10.02 19.53 11.84
N LEU A 132 -10.00 19.78 10.54
CA LEU A 132 -8.84 19.47 9.71
C LEU A 132 -7.54 20.09 10.27
N ALA A 133 -7.61 21.29 10.83
CA ALA A 133 -6.47 21.96 11.46
C ALA A 133 -5.91 21.19 12.67
N GLU A 134 -6.78 20.63 13.53
CA GLU A 134 -6.36 19.79 14.65
C GLU A 134 -5.73 18.48 14.18
N VAL A 135 -6.29 17.87 13.15
CA VAL A 135 -5.80 16.61 12.57
C VAL A 135 -4.43 16.79 11.91
N LEU A 136 -4.18 17.93 11.25
CA LEU A 136 -2.92 18.22 10.57
C LEU A 136 -1.82 18.73 11.52
N ALA A 137 -2.17 19.28 12.68
CA ALA A 137 -1.22 19.91 13.60
C ALA A 137 -0.03 19.05 14.00
N PRO A 138 -0.16 17.73 14.28
CA PRO A 138 0.98 16.87 14.58
C PRO A 138 1.98 16.76 13.41
N ALA A 139 1.49 16.57 12.19
CA ALA A 139 2.34 16.48 11.01
C ALA A 139 3.08 17.79 10.72
N ILE A 140 2.39 18.93 10.88
CA ILE A 140 3.00 20.26 10.74
C ILE A 140 4.15 20.41 11.75
N ARG A 141 3.91 20.08 13.02
CA ARG A 141 4.92 20.15 14.08
C ARG A 141 6.14 19.28 13.76
N TYR A 142 5.94 18.01 13.41
CA TYR A 142 7.05 17.11 13.10
C TYR A 142 7.79 17.49 11.82
N ALA A 143 7.12 18.08 10.84
CA ALA A 143 7.79 18.59 9.65
C ALA A 143 8.72 19.77 9.96
N GLU A 144 8.40 20.61 10.97
CA GLU A 144 9.23 21.74 11.41
C GLU A 144 10.31 21.35 12.41
N GLU A 145 9.91 20.68 13.49
CA GLU A 145 10.83 20.31 14.58
C GLU A 145 11.75 19.16 14.14
N GLY A 146 11.25 18.30 13.26
CA GLY A 146 11.93 17.14 12.69
C GLY A 146 11.61 15.84 13.40
N ILE A 147 11.93 14.74 12.70
CA ILE A 147 11.78 13.36 13.17
C ILE A 147 13.14 12.67 13.16
N PRO A 148 13.54 11.96 14.26
CA PRO A 148 14.71 11.10 14.21
C PRO A 148 14.48 9.93 13.24
N VAL A 149 15.42 9.73 12.33
CA VAL A 149 15.35 8.67 11.31
C VAL A 149 15.50 7.30 11.95
N ALA A 150 14.54 6.43 11.76
CA ALA A 150 14.50 5.08 12.31
C ALA A 150 15.38 4.09 11.52
N PRO A 151 15.78 2.93 12.08
CA PRO A 151 16.71 2.00 11.42
C PRO A 151 16.27 1.49 10.05
N ARG A 152 15.02 1.07 9.92
CA ARG A 152 14.49 0.59 8.64
C ARG A 152 14.35 1.72 7.63
N VAL A 153 13.92 2.89 8.07
CA VAL A 153 13.83 4.11 7.24
C VAL A 153 15.20 4.48 6.68
N ALA A 154 16.26 4.49 7.52
CA ALA A 154 17.62 4.78 7.07
C ALA A 154 18.12 3.78 6.03
N PHE A 155 17.81 2.50 6.21
CA PHE A 155 18.18 1.44 5.27
C PHE A 155 17.50 1.65 3.91
N ASP A 156 16.16 1.80 3.88
CA ASP A 156 15.40 1.99 2.64
C ASP A 156 15.80 3.32 1.96
N TRP A 157 16.00 4.40 2.72
CA TRP A 157 16.43 5.69 2.19
C TRP A 157 17.78 5.62 1.46
N ALA A 158 18.75 4.91 2.04
CA ALA A 158 20.06 4.76 1.43
C ALA A 158 20.01 3.95 0.11
N GLU A 159 19.15 2.94 0.05
CA GLU A 159 18.94 2.13 -1.16
C GLU A 159 18.30 2.98 -2.29
N ASP A 160 17.35 3.86 -1.94
CA ASP A 160 16.60 4.66 -2.91
C ASP A 160 17.22 6.03 -3.22
N LEU A 161 18.27 6.44 -2.48
CA LEU A 161 18.98 7.72 -2.70
C LEU A 161 19.40 7.96 -4.16
N PRO A 162 19.86 6.96 -4.93
CA PRO A 162 20.29 7.17 -6.31
C PRO A 162 19.18 7.68 -7.26
N CYS A 163 17.90 7.50 -6.92
CA CYS A 163 16.80 7.97 -7.75
C CYS A 163 16.56 9.49 -7.64
N LEU A 164 16.98 10.12 -6.55
CA LEU A 164 16.74 11.54 -6.28
C LEU A 164 17.49 12.45 -7.23
N ARG A 165 16.78 13.42 -7.84
CA ARG A 165 17.33 14.37 -8.82
C ARG A 165 16.84 15.79 -8.53
N GLY A 166 17.65 16.78 -8.94
CA GLY A 166 17.31 18.20 -8.82
C GLY A 166 16.81 18.55 -7.41
N ALA A 167 15.72 19.28 -7.31
CA ALA A 167 15.14 19.73 -6.06
C ALA A 167 14.88 18.58 -5.05
N ALA A 168 14.48 17.39 -5.54
CA ALA A 168 14.26 16.27 -4.65
C ALA A 168 15.55 15.86 -3.89
N ARG A 169 16.70 15.93 -4.56
CA ARG A 169 17.97 15.65 -3.89
C ARG A 169 18.30 16.69 -2.82
N ASP A 170 17.98 17.95 -3.05
CA ASP A 170 18.24 19.03 -2.08
C ASP A 170 17.34 18.91 -0.85
N PHE A 171 16.06 18.55 -1.03
CA PHE A 171 15.10 18.41 0.06
C PHE A 171 15.25 17.12 0.87
N TYR A 172 15.65 16.00 0.24
CA TYR A 172 15.65 14.67 0.86
C TYR A 172 17.06 14.12 1.15
N THR A 173 18.06 14.99 1.22
CA THR A 173 19.40 14.60 1.70
C THR A 173 19.88 15.52 2.82
N LEU A 174 20.76 15.03 3.66
CA LEU A 174 21.54 15.82 4.61
C LEU A 174 22.97 15.85 4.11
N ASP A 175 23.46 17.05 3.72
CA ASP A 175 24.79 17.25 3.10
C ASP A 175 25.01 16.32 1.88
N GLY A 176 23.98 16.13 1.05
CA GLY A 176 24.01 15.31 -0.17
C GLY A 176 23.98 13.79 0.08
N LYS A 177 23.76 13.34 1.32
CA LYS A 177 23.72 11.93 1.74
C LYS A 177 22.36 11.55 2.31
N ALA A 178 22.07 10.25 2.30
CA ALA A 178 20.94 9.70 3.05
C ALA A 178 21.16 9.95 4.55
N PRO A 179 20.13 10.34 5.32
CA PRO A 179 20.24 10.49 6.75
C PRO A 179 20.61 9.17 7.43
N ALA A 180 21.52 9.21 8.40
CA ALA A 180 21.83 8.07 9.24
C ALA A 180 20.79 7.88 10.34
N VAL A 181 20.74 6.67 10.93
CA VAL A 181 19.88 6.36 12.08
C VAL A 181 20.08 7.39 13.20
N GLY A 182 18.97 7.94 13.70
CA GLY A 182 18.96 8.94 14.77
C GLY A 182 19.23 10.38 14.32
N GLN A 183 19.64 10.62 13.07
CA GLN A 183 19.67 11.99 12.55
C GLN A 183 18.27 12.56 12.39
N VAL A 184 18.13 13.86 12.60
CA VAL A 184 16.83 14.54 12.55
C VAL A 184 16.57 15.05 11.13
N PHE A 185 15.55 14.52 10.49
CA PHE A 185 15.04 14.99 9.20
C PHE A 185 13.92 16.02 9.41
N ARG A 186 13.90 17.07 8.59
CA ARG A 186 12.90 18.15 8.59
C ARG A 186 12.39 18.42 7.19
N ALA A 187 11.11 18.83 7.10
CA ALA A 187 10.45 19.17 5.84
C ALA A 187 9.64 20.47 5.97
N PRO A 188 10.28 21.63 6.24
CA PRO A 188 9.58 22.90 6.51
C PRO A 188 8.70 23.37 5.36
N GLY A 189 9.06 23.08 4.10
CA GLY A 189 8.22 23.37 2.94
C GLY A 189 6.90 22.60 2.98
N GLN A 190 6.92 21.32 3.37
CA GLN A 190 5.70 20.54 3.54
C GLN A 190 4.87 21.01 4.75
N ALA A 191 5.51 21.48 5.83
CA ALA A 191 4.81 22.10 6.94
C ALA A 191 3.97 23.31 6.49
N GLU A 192 4.54 24.15 5.63
CA GLU A 192 3.80 25.31 5.06
C GLU A 192 2.63 24.87 4.19
N VAL A 193 2.82 23.83 3.33
CA VAL A 193 1.72 23.26 2.55
C VAL A 193 0.60 22.77 3.46
N LEU A 194 0.93 21.97 4.49
CA LEU A 194 -0.06 21.45 5.43
C LEU A 194 -0.77 22.57 6.21
N ARG A 195 -0.11 23.68 6.54
CA ARG A 195 -0.78 24.86 7.13
C ARG A 195 -1.79 25.50 6.17
N ARG A 196 -1.49 25.56 4.88
CA ARG A 196 -2.43 26.05 3.87
C ARG A 196 -3.63 25.13 3.75
N VAL A 197 -3.41 23.83 3.72
CA VAL A 197 -4.50 22.82 3.73
C VAL A 197 -5.33 22.96 5.01
N ALA A 198 -4.71 23.14 6.17
CA ALA A 198 -5.42 23.34 7.45
C ALA A 198 -6.36 24.56 7.44
N ARG A 199 -5.97 25.63 6.72
CA ARG A 199 -6.77 26.86 6.63
C ARG A 199 -7.80 26.88 5.52
N GLN A 200 -7.52 26.22 4.39
CA GLN A 200 -8.25 26.37 3.13
C GLN A 200 -8.83 25.02 2.61
N GLY A 201 -8.63 23.93 3.36
CA GLY A 201 -9.00 22.61 2.89
C GLY A 201 -8.23 22.23 1.63
N ARG A 202 -8.88 21.49 0.72
CA ARG A 202 -8.26 21.04 -0.52
C ARG A 202 -7.70 22.17 -1.39
N ALA A 203 -8.33 23.35 -1.38
CA ALA A 203 -7.87 24.50 -2.17
C ALA A 203 -6.44 24.92 -1.80
N GLY A 204 -6.04 24.76 -0.53
CA GLY A 204 -4.68 25.03 -0.05
C GLY A 204 -3.58 24.17 -0.71
N PHE A 205 -3.96 23.10 -1.41
CA PHE A 205 -3.05 22.20 -2.12
C PHE A 205 -3.22 22.25 -3.64
N TYR A 206 -4.47 22.22 -4.13
CA TYR A 206 -4.79 22.08 -5.56
C TYR A 206 -4.95 23.41 -6.29
N GLU A 207 -4.89 24.54 -5.58
CA GLU A 207 -5.04 25.88 -6.12
C GLU A 207 -3.93 26.83 -5.60
N GLY A 208 -3.74 27.97 -6.26
CA GLY A 208 -2.77 29.00 -5.87
C GLY A 208 -1.32 28.51 -5.91
N GLU A 209 -0.50 29.08 -5.03
CA GLU A 209 0.96 28.99 -5.09
C GLU A 209 1.51 27.54 -4.97
N VAL A 210 0.84 26.64 -4.23
CA VAL A 210 1.26 25.24 -4.11
C VAL A 210 1.04 24.52 -5.44
N ALA A 211 -0.11 24.69 -6.05
CA ALA A 211 -0.42 24.14 -7.36
C ALA A 211 0.50 24.71 -8.45
N GLU A 212 0.75 26.03 -8.42
CA GLU A 212 1.65 26.72 -9.35
C GLU A 212 3.09 26.17 -9.25
N ASP A 213 3.62 25.96 -8.05
CA ASP A 213 4.94 25.37 -7.83
C ASP A 213 5.03 23.93 -8.38
N MET A 214 4.02 23.09 -8.10
CA MET A 214 3.97 21.74 -8.64
C MET A 214 3.98 21.73 -10.17
N ILE A 215 3.09 22.50 -10.79
CA ILE A 215 2.95 22.52 -12.24
C ILE A 215 4.19 23.15 -12.92
N ALA A 216 4.73 24.24 -12.37
CA ALA A 216 5.95 24.84 -12.90
C ALA A 216 7.14 23.87 -12.86
N SER A 217 7.29 23.14 -11.74
CA SER A 217 8.35 22.14 -11.57
C SER A 217 8.22 20.98 -12.56
N LEU A 218 7.01 20.45 -12.76
CA LEU A 218 6.77 19.37 -13.70
C LEU A 218 6.93 19.81 -15.16
N ARG A 219 6.45 21.00 -15.51
CA ARG A 219 6.58 21.53 -16.88
C ARG A 219 8.01 21.88 -17.24
N ALA A 220 8.81 22.37 -16.30
CA ALA A 220 10.24 22.60 -16.51
C ALA A 220 11.00 21.32 -16.88
N LEU A 221 10.46 20.16 -16.53
CA LEU A 221 11.00 18.84 -16.87
C LEU A 221 10.34 18.20 -18.11
N GLY A 222 9.49 18.93 -18.82
CA GLY A 222 8.80 18.47 -20.03
C GLY A 222 7.46 17.78 -19.76
N GLY A 223 6.93 17.84 -18.53
CA GLY A 223 5.62 17.29 -18.19
C GLY A 223 4.46 18.04 -18.87
N THR A 224 3.37 17.35 -19.10
CA THR A 224 2.17 17.88 -19.76
C THR A 224 1.10 18.38 -18.77
N HIS A 225 1.39 18.31 -17.47
CA HIS A 225 0.50 18.69 -16.38
C HIS A 225 0.06 20.16 -16.46
N THR A 226 -1.19 20.43 -16.04
CA THR A 226 -1.80 21.76 -16.01
C THR A 226 -2.44 22.07 -14.67
N LEU A 227 -2.69 23.36 -14.38
CA LEU A 227 -3.46 23.77 -13.19
C LEU A 227 -4.88 23.23 -13.24
N ASP A 228 -5.50 23.13 -14.42
CA ASP A 228 -6.83 22.55 -14.59
C ASP A 228 -6.86 21.06 -14.27
N ASP A 229 -5.78 20.33 -14.52
CA ASP A 229 -5.66 18.92 -14.10
C ASP A 229 -5.66 18.81 -12.57
N LEU A 230 -4.89 19.65 -11.88
CA LEU A 230 -4.88 19.67 -10.41
C LEU A 230 -6.24 20.08 -9.84
N ALA A 231 -6.84 21.14 -10.33
CA ALA A 231 -8.14 21.62 -9.87
C ALA A 231 -9.25 20.58 -10.04
N ALA A 232 -9.18 19.76 -11.10
CA ALA A 232 -10.11 18.68 -11.39
C ALA A 232 -9.86 17.38 -10.59
N THR A 233 -8.77 17.30 -9.81
CA THR A 233 -8.46 16.12 -9.01
C THR A 233 -9.54 15.93 -7.94
N ALA A 234 -10.16 14.74 -7.91
CA ALA A 234 -11.19 14.38 -6.95
C ALA A 234 -11.11 12.90 -6.61
N CYS A 235 -11.31 12.58 -5.34
CA CYS A 235 -11.51 11.22 -4.86
C CYS A 235 -12.97 10.77 -5.05
N ASP A 236 -13.17 9.45 -5.10
CA ASP A 236 -14.50 8.87 -5.29
C ASP A 236 -14.78 7.83 -4.21
N TYR A 237 -15.99 7.87 -3.61
CA TYR A 237 -16.50 6.72 -2.87
C TYR A 237 -16.93 5.63 -3.84
N THR A 238 -16.61 4.39 -3.49
CA THR A 238 -16.87 3.22 -4.34
C THR A 238 -17.28 2.02 -3.49
N VAL A 239 -17.82 0.99 -4.14
CA VAL A 239 -18.27 -0.23 -3.47
C VAL A 239 -17.11 -1.22 -3.41
N PRO A 240 -16.75 -1.73 -2.22
CA PRO A 240 -15.71 -2.76 -2.10
C PRO A 240 -16.05 -4.04 -2.87
N VAL A 241 -15.01 -4.78 -3.27
CA VAL A 241 -15.17 -6.15 -3.77
C VAL A 241 -14.92 -7.14 -2.64
N SER A 242 -15.54 -8.32 -2.69
CA SER A 242 -15.34 -9.35 -1.67
C SER A 242 -15.36 -10.76 -2.24
N GLY A 243 -14.68 -11.67 -1.54
CA GLY A 243 -14.70 -13.09 -1.84
C GLY A 243 -14.67 -13.91 -0.56
N THR A 244 -15.42 -15.03 -0.54
CA THR A 244 -15.52 -15.92 0.63
C THR A 244 -14.42 -16.97 0.62
N TYR A 245 -13.70 -17.10 1.72
CA TYR A 245 -12.69 -18.13 1.94
C TYR A 245 -12.91 -18.83 3.28
N ARG A 246 -13.26 -20.13 3.24
CA ARG A 246 -13.42 -20.99 4.43
C ARG A 246 -14.21 -20.36 5.59
N GLY A 247 -15.32 -19.69 5.26
CA GLY A 247 -16.23 -19.11 6.26
C GLY A 247 -15.92 -17.68 6.71
N ILE A 248 -14.94 -17.01 6.10
CA ILE A 248 -14.73 -15.57 6.22
C ILE A 248 -14.88 -14.91 4.85
N ASP A 249 -15.20 -13.63 4.82
CA ASP A 249 -15.13 -12.80 3.61
C ASP A 249 -13.89 -11.92 3.68
N LEU A 250 -13.02 -12.02 2.66
CA LEU A 250 -12.01 -11.01 2.39
C LEU A 250 -12.66 -9.87 1.61
N VAL A 251 -12.60 -8.67 2.16
CA VAL A 251 -13.11 -7.43 1.56
C VAL A 251 -11.94 -6.55 1.15
N GLU A 252 -11.92 -6.15 -0.11
CA GLU A 252 -10.81 -5.45 -0.73
C GLU A 252 -11.28 -4.18 -1.47
N HIS A 253 -10.33 -3.25 -1.67
CA HIS A 253 -10.58 -2.08 -2.52
C HIS A 253 -10.74 -2.52 -3.99
N PRO A 254 -11.79 -2.01 -4.70
CA PRO A 254 -12.06 -2.38 -6.09
C PRO A 254 -11.00 -1.81 -7.06
N PRO A 255 -11.06 -2.14 -8.36
CA PRO A 255 -10.25 -1.46 -9.36
C PRO A 255 -10.43 0.09 -9.30
N ASN A 256 -9.40 0.84 -9.61
CA ASN A 256 -8.10 0.49 -10.22
C ASN A 256 -7.11 -0.21 -9.25
N GLY A 257 -7.46 -0.42 -7.99
CA GLY A 257 -6.69 -1.21 -7.04
C GLY A 257 -6.64 -2.70 -7.41
N GLN A 258 -5.60 -3.40 -6.99
CA GLN A 258 -5.41 -4.82 -7.28
C GLN A 258 -6.09 -5.77 -6.28
N GLY A 259 -7.08 -5.31 -5.48
CA GLY A 259 -7.74 -6.13 -4.45
C GLY A 259 -8.38 -7.41 -4.99
N ALA A 260 -8.97 -7.37 -6.18
CA ALA A 260 -9.51 -8.56 -6.84
C ALA A 260 -8.46 -9.66 -7.08
N THR A 261 -7.17 -9.32 -7.15
CA THR A 261 -6.07 -10.29 -7.28
C THR A 261 -5.91 -11.12 -5.99
N ALA A 262 -6.04 -10.50 -4.82
CA ALA A 262 -5.98 -11.20 -3.54
C ALA A 262 -7.15 -12.18 -3.38
N ILE A 263 -8.34 -11.75 -3.79
CA ILE A 263 -9.54 -12.60 -3.79
C ILE A 263 -9.38 -13.78 -4.76
N LEU A 264 -8.93 -13.53 -5.99
CA LEU A 264 -8.68 -14.61 -6.96
C LEU A 264 -7.63 -15.60 -6.44
N LEU A 265 -6.55 -15.09 -5.83
CA LEU A 265 -5.50 -15.93 -5.26
C LEU A 265 -6.07 -16.86 -4.17
N LEU A 266 -6.86 -16.34 -3.23
CA LEU A 266 -7.54 -17.17 -2.23
C LEU A 266 -8.53 -18.16 -2.86
N ASN A 267 -9.27 -17.74 -3.90
CA ASN A 267 -10.19 -18.61 -4.63
C ASN A 267 -9.47 -19.75 -5.35
N ILE A 268 -8.25 -19.56 -5.82
CA ILE A 268 -7.39 -20.65 -6.36
C ILE A 268 -6.91 -21.54 -5.22
N LEU A 269 -6.38 -20.97 -4.14
CA LEU A 269 -5.81 -21.70 -3.01
C LEU A 269 -6.85 -22.57 -2.28
N ARG A 270 -8.13 -22.19 -2.27
CA ARG A 270 -9.20 -22.99 -1.64
C ARG A 270 -9.36 -24.42 -2.19
N HIS A 271 -8.84 -24.68 -3.41
CA HIS A 271 -8.86 -25.99 -4.06
C HIS A 271 -7.79 -26.96 -3.55
N PHE A 272 -6.88 -26.47 -2.69
CA PHE A 272 -5.81 -27.26 -2.08
C PHE A 272 -6.06 -27.40 -0.56
N ASP A 273 -5.68 -28.54 0.00
CA ASP A 273 -5.74 -28.76 1.45
C ASP A 273 -4.48 -28.19 2.11
N LEU A 274 -4.44 -26.85 2.25
CA LEU A 274 -3.30 -26.17 2.86
C LEU A 274 -3.10 -26.57 4.31
N ALA A 275 -4.18 -26.84 5.05
CA ALA A 275 -4.11 -27.22 6.47
C ALA A 275 -3.36 -28.54 6.71
N ALA A 276 -3.33 -29.43 5.72
CA ALA A 276 -2.57 -30.67 5.77
C ALA A 276 -1.08 -30.51 5.42
N MET A 277 -0.66 -29.34 4.91
CA MET A 277 0.74 -29.05 4.55
C MET A 277 1.48 -28.41 5.73
N ASP A 278 2.82 -28.62 5.77
CA ASP A 278 3.66 -27.86 6.70
C ASP A 278 3.56 -26.35 6.38
N PRO A 279 3.22 -25.49 7.34
CA PRO A 279 3.09 -24.05 7.12
C PRO A 279 4.37 -23.37 6.60
N LEU A 280 5.54 -23.96 6.82
CA LEU A 280 6.83 -23.51 6.31
C LEU A 280 7.46 -24.50 5.31
N GLY A 281 6.68 -25.45 4.80
CA GLY A 281 7.12 -26.47 3.87
C GLY A 281 7.20 -25.99 2.41
N SER A 282 7.97 -26.72 1.62
CA SER A 282 8.14 -26.47 0.18
C SER A 282 6.84 -26.62 -0.61
N GLN A 283 6.00 -27.60 -0.24
CA GLN A 283 4.73 -27.86 -0.92
C GLN A 283 3.77 -26.67 -0.83
N ARG A 284 3.58 -26.09 0.37
CA ARG A 284 2.78 -24.88 0.55
C ARG A 284 3.35 -23.72 -0.26
N ALA A 285 4.66 -23.46 -0.12
CA ALA A 285 5.31 -22.35 -0.81
C ALA A 285 5.21 -22.48 -2.34
N HIS A 286 5.32 -23.72 -2.86
CA HIS A 286 5.14 -24.02 -4.27
C HIS A 286 3.71 -23.71 -4.76
N ILE A 287 2.68 -24.22 -4.07
CA ILE A 287 1.28 -23.98 -4.45
C ILE A 287 0.94 -22.48 -4.39
N GLU A 288 1.40 -21.76 -3.36
CA GLU A 288 1.23 -20.30 -3.27
C GLU A 288 1.92 -19.57 -4.43
N ALA A 289 3.14 -20.00 -4.84
CA ALA A 289 3.85 -19.40 -5.96
C ALA A 289 3.15 -19.64 -7.30
N GLU A 290 2.65 -20.85 -7.53
CA GLU A 290 1.92 -21.19 -8.76
C GLU A 290 0.59 -20.45 -8.85
N ALA A 291 -0.19 -20.41 -7.75
CA ALA A 291 -1.42 -19.65 -7.67
C ALA A 291 -1.17 -18.15 -7.91
N THR A 292 -0.05 -17.63 -7.39
CA THR A 292 0.39 -16.24 -7.62
C THR A 292 0.59 -15.94 -9.09
N LYS A 293 1.35 -16.79 -9.83
CA LYS A 293 1.59 -16.60 -11.26
C LYS A 293 0.29 -16.46 -12.05
N LEU A 294 -0.69 -17.30 -11.74
CA LEU A 294 -2.00 -17.29 -12.42
C LEU A 294 -2.85 -16.08 -12.06
N ALA A 295 -2.90 -15.71 -10.78
CA ALA A 295 -3.67 -14.55 -10.33
C ALA A 295 -3.09 -13.23 -10.88
N TYR A 296 -1.77 -13.15 -11.00
CA TYR A 296 -1.10 -11.95 -11.54
C TYR A 296 -1.19 -11.86 -13.07
N ASP A 297 -1.24 -12.99 -13.80
CA ASP A 297 -1.58 -12.96 -15.21
C ASP A 297 -2.97 -12.36 -15.44
N ALA A 298 -3.97 -12.79 -14.66
CA ALA A 298 -5.32 -12.21 -14.71
C ALA A 298 -5.32 -10.72 -14.33
N ARG A 299 -4.60 -10.32 -13.27
CA ARG A 299 -4.42 -8.93 -12.87
C ARG A 299 -3.93 -8.08 -14.03
N ASN A 300 -2.82 -8.48 -14.64
CA ASN A 300 -2.16 -7.73 -15.70
C ASN A 300 -3.05 -7.56 -16.94
N ARG A 301 -3.92 -8.51 -17.20
CA ARG A 301 -4.86 -8.44 -18.34
C ARG A 301 -6.11 -7.63 -18.08
N PHE A 302 -6.58 -7.55 -16.82
CA PHE A 302 -7.95 -7.11 -16.54
C PHE A 302 -8.04 -5.88 -15.64
N ILE A 303 -7.08 -5.64 -14.75
CA ILE A 303 -7.16 -4.51 -13.81
C ILE A 303 -6.64 -3.22 -14.47
N ALA A 304 -7.49 -2.20 -14.45
CA ALA A 304 -7.24 -0.89 -15.03
C ALA A 304 -8.08 0.17 -14.28
N ASP A 305 -8.16 1.38 -14.82
CA ASP A 305 -9.15 2.37 -14.43
C ASP A 305 -10.55 1.72 -14.36
N PRO A 306 -11.41 2.04 -13.38
CA PRO A 306 -12.75 1.45 -13.28
C PRO A 306 -13.55 1.46 -14.60
N ASP A 307 -13.46 2.55 -15.35
CA ASP A 307 -14.17 2.70 -16.63
C ASP A 307 -13.63 1.77 -17.74
N HIS A 308 -12.45 1.18 -17.53
CA HIS A 308 -11.76 0.28 -18.47
C HIS A 308 -11.65 -1.17 -17.96
N THR A 309 -12.06 -1.44 -16.72
CA THR A 309 -12.05 -2.78 -16.12
C THR A 309 -13.35 -3.52 -16.47
N THR A 310 -13.34 -4.31 -17.54
CA THR A 310 -14.56 -4.93 -18.07
C THR A 310 -14.77 -6.39 -17.67
N ARG A 311 -13.79 -7.05 -17.03
CA ARG A 311 -13.82 -8.49 -16.73
C ARG A 311 -13.63 -8.81 -15.23
N LEU A 312 -14.06 -7.89 -14.37
CA LEU A 312 -13.94 -8.05 -12.92
C LEU A 312 -14.73 -9.28 -12.43
N ASP A 313 -15.97 -9.45 -12.85
CA ASP A 313 -16.81 -10.58 -12.45
C ASP A 313 -16.21 -11.92 -12.90
N HIS A 314 -15.61 -11.96 -14.10
CA HIS A 314 -14.89 -13.15 -14.57
C HIS A 314 -13.69 -13.47 -13.69
N MET A 315 -12.91 -12.46 -13.29
CA MET A 315 -11.76 -12.63 -12.41
C MET A 315 -12.18 -13.12 -11.01
N LEU A 316 -13.31 -12.66 -10.50
CA LEU A 316 -13.84 -13.06 -9.19
C LEU A 316 -14.64 -14.36 -9.20
N SER A 317 -14.93 -14.92 -10.39
CA SER A 317 -15.75 -16.12 -10.54
C SER A 317 -15.10 -17.36 -9.92
N PRO A 318 -15.83 -18.15 -9.10
CA PRO A 318 -15.36 -19.45 -8.61
C PRO A 318 -14.98 -20.43 -9.73
N ASP A 319 -15.70 -20.41 -10.87
CA ASP A 319 -15.41 -21.28 -12.03
C ASP A 319 -14.07 -20.92 -12.67
N THR A 320 -13.73 -19.64 -12.75
CA THR A 320 -12.42 -19.18 -13.21
C THR A 320 -11.32 -19.69 -12.28
N ALA A 321 -11.49 -19.54 -10.98
CA ALA A 321 -10.54 -20.01 -9.99
C ALA A 321 -10.34 -21.54 -10.04
N ALA A 322 -11.42 -22.32 -10.20
CA ALA A 322 -11.34 -23.78 -10.35
C ALA A 322 -10.53 -24.19 -11.60
N LYS A 323 -10.76 -23.53 -12.73
CA LYS A 323 -10.01 -23.78 -13.96
C LYS A 323 -8.52 -23.42 -13.82
N LEU A 324 -8.22 -22.32 -13.14
CA LEU A 324 -6.84 -21.92 -12.88
C LEU A 324 -6.15 -22.88 -11.90
N ALA A 325 -6.83 -23.29 -10.83
CA ALA A 325 -6.30 -24.27 -9.88
C ALA A 325 -5.94 -25.60 -10.55
N ALA A 326 -6.73 -26.04 -11.53
CA ALA A 326 -6.47 -27.28 -12.29
C ALA A 326 -5.21 -27.21 -13.17
N LEU A 327 -4.63 -26.02 -13.40
CA LEU A 327 -3.36 -25.87 -14.14
C LEU A 327 -2.12 -26.05 -13.25
N ILE A 328 -2.30 -26.04 -11.94
CA ILE A 328 -1.19 -26.17 -10.99
C ILE A 328 -0.80 -27.64 -10.86
N ASP A 329 0.45 -27.96 -11.21
CA ASP A 329 1.05 -29.25 -10.97
C ASP A 329 1.78 -29.24 -9.62
N PRO A 330 1.35 -30.02 -8.62
CA PRO A 330 2.01 -30.06 -7.32
C PRO A 330 3.46 -30.55 -7.32
N GLY A 331 3.89 -31.19 -8.40
CA GLY A 331 5.25 -31.75 -8.56
C GLY A 331 6.18 -30.92 -9.44
N ARG A 332 5.70 -29.83 -10.05
CA ARG A 332 6.51 -29.07 -11.01
C ARG A 332 6.07 -27.62 -11.15
N ALA A 333 7.03 -26.70 -11.07
CA ALA A 333 6.80 -25.29 -11.32
C ALA A 333 6.45 -25.03 -12.81
N MET A 334 5.36 -24.26 -13.04
CA MET A 334 5.06 -23.76 -14.38
C MET A 334 6.04 -22.64 -14.78
N PRO A 335 6.33 -22.46 -16.08
CA PRO A 335 6.93 -21.23 -16.57
C PRO A 335 6.09 -20.02 -16.14
N ALA A 336 6.69 -18.84 -15.98
CA ALA A 336 5.94 -17.63 -15.66
C ALA A 336 4.80 -17.45 -16.68
N ALA A 337 3.56 -17.34 -16.20
CA ALA A 337 2.38 -17.25 -17.07
C ALA A 337 2.36 -15.94 -17.88
N ALA A 338 2.89 -14.86 -17.30
CA ALA A 338 3.21 -13.61 -17.99
C ALA A 338 4.45 -13.00 -17.32
N PRO A 339 5.30 -12.26 -18.05
CA PRO A 339 6.31 -11.45 -17.40
C PRO A 339 5.57 -10.46 -16.47
N LEU A 340 5.98 -10.42 -15.22
CA LEU A 340 5.65 -9.28 -14.38
C LEU A 340 6.30 -8.08 -15.05
N THR A 341 5.50 -7.24 -15.72
CA THR A 341 5.98 -6.07 -16.45
C THR A 341 6.45 -4.96 -15.51
N GLU A 342 6.24 -5.15 -14.22
CA GLU A 342 6.66 -4.24 -13.16
C GLU A 342 7.84 -4.84 -12.41
N ALA A 343 8.94 -4.12 -12.36
CA ALA A 343 9.99 -4.40 -11.40
C ALA A 343 9.38 -4.38 -9.98
N ILE A 344 9.87 -5.25 -9.10
CA ILE A 344 9.36 -5.36 -7.74
C ILE A 344 9.70 -4.06 -7.01
N HIS A 345 8.70 -3.22 -6.77
CA HIS A 345 8.81 -2.12 -5.84
C HIS A 345 8.23 -2.55 -4.48
N ARG A 346 8.76 -1.98 -3.39
CA ARG A 346 8.44 -2.42 -2.02
C ARG A 346 7.95 -1.30 -1.13
N ASP A 347 7.67 -0.13 -1.70
CA ASP A 347 7.53 1.14 -1.00
C ASP A 347 6.05 1.52 -0.84
N THR A 348 5.63 1.63 0.39
CA THR A 348 4.25 1.97 0.78
C THR A 348 4.19 2.06 2.29
N VAL A 349 3.31 2.89 2.83
CA VAL A 349 2.94 2.83 4.25
C VAL A 349 1.50 2.39 4.41
N TYR A 350 1.22 1.72 5.52
CA TYR A 350 -0.10 1.29 5.91
C TYR A 350 -0.38 1.67 7.36
N ILE A 351 -1.58 2.16 7.62
CA ILE A 351 -2.08 2.44 8.95
C ILE A 351 -3.49 1.88 9.12
N THR A 352 -3.73 1.25 10.25
CA THR A 352 -5.06 0.84 10.67
C THR A 352 -5.36 1.35 12.06
N VAL A 353 -6.59 1.83 12.26
CA VAL A 353 -7.08 2.36 13.53
C VAL A 353 -8.47 1.83 13.79
N VAL A 354 -8.71 1.41 15.04
CA VAL A 354 -10.04 1.11 15.55
C VAL A 354 -10.25 1.91 16.83
N ASP A 355 -11.36 2.65 16.92
CA ASP A 355 -11.71 3.44 18.09
C ASP A 355 -12.65 2.70 19.07
N ARG A 356 -13.06 3.40 20.15
CA ARG A 356 -13.96 2.86 21.19
C ARG A 356 -15.34 2.46 20.66
N ASP A 357 -15.82 3.18 19.63
CA ASP A 357 -17.15 2.97 19.03
C ASP A 357 -17.08 1.96 17.88
N ARG A 358 -15.92 1.29 17.74
CA ARG A 358 -15.66 0.27 16.73
C ARG A 358 -15.74 0.81 15.29
N MET A 359 -15.59 2.13 15.08
CA MET A 359 -15.22 2.63 13.77
C MET A 359 -13.84 2.05 13.42
N ALA A 360 -13.71 1.47 12.23
CA ALA A 360 -12.48 0.84 11.79
C ALA A 360 -12.01 1.42 10.45
N VAL A 361 -10.75 1.81 10.40
CA VAL A 361 -10.09 2.38 9.22
C VAL A 361 -8.95 1.47 8.80
N SER A 362 -8.94 1.07 7.54
CA SER A 362 -7.84 0.41 6.84
C SER A 362 -7.38 1.38 5.75
N LEU A 363 -6.22 2.02 5.91
CA LEU A 363 -5.73 3.08 5.05
C LEU A 363 -4.33 2.75 4.55
N ILE A 364 -4.13 2.83 3.23
CA ILE A 364 -2.84 2.65 2.58
C ILE A 364 -2.49 3.92 1.79
N TYR A 365 -1.24 4.37 1.90
CA TYR A 365 -0.76 5.65 1.42
C TYR A 365 0.63 5.50 0.79
N SER A 366 0.82 6.01 -0.43
CA SER A 366 2.00 5.67 -1.22
C SER A 366 2.31 6.69 -2.30
N ILE A 367 3.60 6.82 -2.62
CA ILE A 367 4.12 7.49 -3.82
C ILE A 367 4.60 6.49 -4.89
N PHE A 368 4.36 5.19 -4.71
CA PHE A 368 4.67 4.03 -5.54
C PHE A 368 6.08 3.48 -5.31
N TRP A 369 7.11 3.91 -6.05
CA TRP A 369 8.51 3.49 -5.85
C TRP A 369 9.20 4.36 -4.80
N GLY A 370 10.35 3.90 -4.29
CA GLY A 370 11.14 4.69 -3.36
C GLY A 370 11.41 6.09 -3.92
N PHE A 371 11.01 7.11 -3.17
CA PHE A 371 10.95 8.50 -3.58
C PHE A 371 10.15 8.77 -4.87
N GLY A 372 9.22 7.88 -5.25
CA GLY A 372 8.35 8.07 -6.40
C GLY A 372 9.11 8.22 -7.71
N SER A 373 8.90 9.36 -8.39
CA SER A 373 9.59 9.72 -9.63
C SER A 373 11.05 10.16 -9.41
N GLY A 374 11.49 10.33 -8.17
CA GLY A 374 12.76 10.98 -7.82
C GLY A 374 12.76 12.48 -8.07
N LEU A 375 11.59 13.09 -8.29
CA LEU A 375 11.38 14.51 -8.58
C LEU A 375 10.55 15.13 -7.46
N ALA A 376 10.80 16.42 -7.18
CA ALA A 376 10.01 17.18 -6.21
C ALA A 376 9.72 18.60 -6.73
N SER A 377 8.69 19.24 -6.17
CA SER A 377 8.41 20.63 -6.40
C SER A 377 9.54 21.52 -5.88
N SER A 378 9.89 22.57 -6.61
CA SER A 378 11.12 23.33 -6.39
C SER A 378 11.07 24.23 -5.16
N LYS A 379 9.87 24.65 -4.73
CA LYS A 379 9.68 25.53 -3.58
C LYS A 379 9.33 24.79 -2.30
N PHE A 380 8.38 23.87 -2.36
CA PHE A 380 7.84 23.22 -1.18
C PHE A 380 8.38 21.81 -0.94
N GLY A 381 9.15 21.24 -1.87
CA GLY A 381 9.72 19.89 -1.74
C GLY A 381 8.67 18.78 -1.72
N ILE A 382 7.53 18.99 -2.40
CA ILE A 382 6.52 17.94 -2.58
C ILE A 382 7.09 16.87 -3.49
N ASN A 383 7.32 15.68 -2.95
CA ASN A 383 7.82 14.53 -3.69
C ASN A 383 6.72 13.98 -4.60
N PHE A 384 6.97 13.89 -5.91
CA PHE A 384 5.98 13.44 -6.88
C PHE A 384 5.99 11.92 -7.01
N GLN A 385 4.83 11.30 -6.81
CA GLN A 385 4.63 9.89 -7.11
C GLN A 385 4.94 9.55 -8.56
N ASN A 386 5.27 8.29 -8.82
CA ASN A 386 5.45 7.78 -10.19
C ASN A 386 4.42 6.71 -10.56
N ARG A 387 3.19 6.87 -10.09
CA ARG A 387 2.12 5.85 -10.28
C ARG A 387 1.81 5.56 -11.74
N GLY A 388 2.03 6.52 -12.65
CA GLY A 388 1.90 6.33 -14.09
C GLY A 388 2.82 5.26 -14.68
N ALA A 389 3.90 4.87 -13.98
CA ALA A 389 4.71 3.71 -14.38
C ALA A 389 3.91 2.39 -14.38
N GLY A 390 2.77 2.35 -13.68
CA GLY A 390 1.83 1.22 -13.70
C GLY A 390 0.99 1.10 -14.98
N PHE A 391 1.02 2.07 -15.88
CA PHE A 391 0.35 1.97 -17.18
C PHE A 391 1.07 1.03 -18.14
N SER A 392 0.32 0.47 -19.10
CA SER A 392 0.83 -0.24 -20.27
C SER A 392 1.04 0.72 -21.44
N LEU A 393 2.03 0.45 -22.30
CA LEU A 393 2.17 1.09 -23.62
C LEU A 393 1.69 0.19 -24.76
N VAL A 394 1.14 -0.99 -24.46
CA VAL A 394 0.53 -1.88 -25.46
C VAL A 394 -0.78 -1.25 -25.94
N GLU A 395 -0.89 -1.05 -27.26
CA GLU A 395 -2.07 -0.46 -27.89
C GLU A 395 -3.31 -1.32 -27.65
N GLY A 396 -4.42 -0.69 -27.24
CA GLY A 396 -5.68 -1.36 -26.95
C GLY A 396 -5.73 -2.11 -25.60
N HIS A 397 -4.65 -2.07 -24.81
CA HIS A 397 -4.67 -2.68 -23.48
C HIS A 397 -5.61 -1.92 -22.53
N PRO A 398 -6.43 -2.59 -21.69
CA PRO A 398 -7.30 -1.90 -20.74
C PRO A 398 -6.59 -0.86 -19.89
N ASN A 399 -5.36 -1.16 -19.46
CA ASN A 399 -4.50 -0.26 -18.69
C ASN A 399 -3.52 0.54 -19.56
N GLU A 400 -3.81 0.78 -20.85
CA GLU A 400 -3.01 1.65 -21.72
C GLU A 400 -2.96 3.08 -21.16
N ALA A 401 -1.78 3.70 -21.19
CA ALA A 401 -1.62 5.10 -20.78
C ALA A 401 -2.45 6.03 -21.66
N GLY A 402 -3.17 6.95 -21.03
CA GLY A 402 -4.06 7.85 -21.74
C GLY A 402 -4.45 9.06 -20.89
N PRO A 403 -5.14 10.05 -21.48
CA PRO A 403 -5.50 11.31 -20.83
C PRO A 403 -6.52 11.08 -19.68
N ALA A 404 -6.30 11.77 -18.57
CA ALA A 404 -7.20 11.78 -17.41
C ALA A 404 -7.62 10.38 -16.92
N LYS A 405 -6.75 9.38 -17.00
CA LYS A 405 -6.98 7.98 -16.66
C LYS A 405 -6.24 7.59 -15.38
N ARG A 406 -6.81 6.71 -14.57
CA ARG A 406 -6.14 6.11 -13.42
C ARG A 406 -5.36 4.87 -13.86
N PRO A 407 -4.07 4.73 -13.50
CA PRO A 407 -3.34 3.49 -13.75
C PRO A 407 -3.80 2.37 -12.82
N MET A 408 -3.56 1.11 -13.20
CA MET A 408 -3.60 0.00 -12.26
C MET A 408 -2.76 0.35 -11.02
N HIS A 409 -3.33 0.10 -9.84
CA HIS A 409 -2.76 0.56 -8.59
C HIS A 409 -2.44 -0.62 -7.66
N THR A 410 -1.23 -0.63 -7.12
CA THR A 410 -0.76 -1.76 -6.30
C THR A 410 -1.17 -1.68 -4.84
N ILE A 411 -1.58 -0.50 -4.32
CA ILE A 411 -2.01 -0.40 -2.93
C ILE A 411 -3.42 -0.94 -2.75
N ILE A 412 -3.62 -1.76 -1.73
CA ILE A 412 -4.91 -2.34 -1.34
C ILE A 412 -5.03 -2.34 0.19
N PRO A 413 -5.97 -1.59 0.76
CA PRO A 413 -6.42 -1.83 2.13
C PRO A 413 -7.36 -3.02 2.14
N GLY A 414 -7.34 -3.85 3.19
CA GLY A 414 -8.18 -5.03 3.35
C GLY A 414 -9.00 -5.00 4.64
N MET A 415 -10.13 -5.72 4.65
CA MET A 415 -10.89 -6.06 5.85
C MET A 415 -11.34 -7.52 5.80
N ILE A 416 -11.39 -8.17 6.96
CA ILE A 416 -12.01 -9.48 7.12
C ILE A 416 -13.37 -9.30 7.78
N ARG A 417 -14.39 -9.95 7.20
CA ARG A 417 -15.75 -10.01 7.73
C ARG A 417 -16.14 -11.47 7.95
N GLN A 418 -16.89 -11.76 9.00
CA GLN A 418 -17.45 -13.08 9.26
C GLN A 418 -18.87 -12.96 9.84
N ASN A 419 -19.80 -13.75 9.32
CA ASN A 419 -21.20 -13.72 9.72
C ASN A 419 -21.82 -12.31 9.68
N GLY A 420 -21.46 -11.53 8.66
CA GLY A 420 -21.93 -10.16 8.48
C GLY A 420 -21.23 -9.10 9.35
N ARG A 421 -20.30 -9.47 10.24
CA ARG A 421 -19.57 -8.57 11.12
C ARG A 421 -18.14 -8.35 10.66
N VAL A 422 -17.67 -7.13 10.71
CA VAL A 422 -16.26 -6.80 10.47
C VAL A 422 -15.43 -7.26 11.67
N LEU A 423 -14.50 -8.16 11.40
CA LEU A 423 -13.61 -8.70 12.43
C LEU A 423 -12.25 -8.01 12.47
N MET A 424 -11.74 -7.55 11.32
CA MET A 424 -10.35 -7.13 11.27
C MET A 424 -10.06 -6.22 10.07
N PRO A 425 -9.78 -4.93 10.26
CA PRO A 425 -9.06 -4.13 9.28
C PRO A 425 -7.59 -4.54 9.28
N PHE A 426 -7.00 -4.71 8.09
CA PHE A 426 -5.62 -5.10 7.92
C PHE A 426 -5.06 -4.63 6.58
N GLY A 427 -3.75 -4.67 6.42
CA GLY A 427 -3.09 -4.46 5.15
C GLY A 427 -1.64 -4.91 5.17
N VAL A 428 -1.10 -5.13 3.99
CA VAL A 428 0.28 -5.56 3.77
C VAL A 428 0.94 -4.61 2.79
N MET A 429 1.99 -3.93 3.21
CA MET A 429 2.84 -3.11 2.35
C MET A 429 3.65 -3.98 1.38
N GLY A 430 4.25 -3.36 0.35
CA GLY A 430 5.19 -4.08 -0.52
C GLY A 430 4.78 -4.14 -1.99
N GLY A 431 4.07 -3.13 -2.49
CA GLY A 431 3.76 -2.98 -3.89
C GLY A 431 3.07 -4.20 -4.51
N ALA A 432 3.72 -4.81 -5.48
CA ALA A 432 3.20 -6.00 -6.15
C ALA A 432 2.96 -7.20 -5.19
N TYR A 433 3.69 -7.30 -4.08
CA TYR A 433 3.53 -8.37 -3.10
C TYR A 433 2.19 -8.31 -2.33
N GLN A 434 1.51 -7.18 -2.27
CA GLN A 434 0.34 -6.98 -1.40
C GLN A 434 -0.74 -8.08 -1.51
N PRO A 435 -1.21 -8.50 -2.70
CA PRO A 435 -2.19 -9.58 -2.81
C PRO A 435 -1.71 -10.91 -2.22
N CYS A 436 -0.45 -11.27 -2.44
CA CYS A 436 0.16 -12.46 -1.84
C CYS A 436 0.24 -12.35 -0.33
N GLY A 437 0.62 -11.17 0.17
CA GLY A 437 0.66 -10.87 1.60
C GLY A 437 -0.70 -10.97 2.27
N HIS A 438 -1.76 -10.46 1.62
CA HIS A 438 -3.14 -10.59 2.09
C HIS A 438 -3.57 -12.07 2.14
N ALA A 439 -3.38 -12.80 1.05
CA ALA A 439 -3.72 -14.22 1.00
C ALA A 439 -2.93 -15.04 2.04
N ARG A 440 -1.62 -14.76 2.21
CA ARG A 440 -0.80 -15.47 3.19
C ARG A 440 -1.21 -15.16 4.64
N LEU A 441 -1.54 -13.91 4.96
CA LEU A 441 -2.06 -13.56 6.29
C LEU A 441 -3.38 -14.30 6.56
N VAL A 442 -4.30 -14.29 5.60
CA VAL A 442 -5.59 -14.99 5.71
C VAL A 442 -5.40 -16.50 5.89
N THR A 443 -4.57 -17.14 5.07
CA THR A 443 -4.31 -18.60 5.20
C THR A 443 -3.60 -18.95 6.50
N ASN A 444 -2.66 -18.12 6.99
CA ASN A 444 -2.02 -18.31 8.29
C ASN A 444 -3.04 -18.28 9.44
N LEU A 445 -4.01 -17.38 9.39
CA LEU A 445 -5.06 -17.27 10.41
C LEU A 445 -6.11 -18.39 10.31
N VAL A 446 -6.56 -18.70 9.08
CA VAL A 446 -7.74 -19.55 8.85
C VAL A 446 -7.38 -21.03 8.69
N ASP A 447 -6.34 -21.36 7.90
CA ASP A 447 -5.94 -22.75 7.66
C ASP A 447 -5.04 -23.29 8.77
N TYR A 448 -4.17 -22.45 9.33
CA TYR A 448 -3.19 -22.88 10.33
C TYR A 448 -3.51 -22.44 11.77
N GLY A 449 -4.51 -21.57 11.96
CA GLY A 449 -4.93 -21.14 13.29
C GLY A 449 -3.86 -20.38 14.06
N LEU A 450 -2.90 -19.74 13.38
CA LEU A 450 -1.87 -18.95 14.03
C LEU A 450 -2.49 -17.73 14.72
N ASP A 451 -1.89 -17.28 15.84
CA ASP A 451 -2.29 -16.01 16.40
C ASP A 451 -1.88 -14.85 15.48
N LEU A 452 -2.44 -13.66 15.72
CA LEU A 452 -2.32 -12.54 14.81
C LEU A 452 -0.86 -12.10 14.61
N GLN A 453 -0.05 -12.09 15.69
CA GLN A 453 1.36 -11.71 15.60
C GLN A 453 2.21 -12.80 14.94
N GLU A 454 1.98 -14.07 15.32
CA GLU A 454 2.65 -15.23 14.70
C GLU A 454 2.37 -15.30 13.19
N ALA A 455 1.11 -15.01 12.79
CA ALA A 455 0.74 -14.97 11.38
C ALA A 455 1.51 -13.89 10.57
N MET A 456 1.85 -12.76 11.21
CA MET A 456 2.66 -11.69 10.60
C MET A 456 4.15 -11.99 10.61
N ASP A 457 4.67 -12.61 11.67
CA ASP A 457 6.07 -12.94 11.86
C ASP A 457 6.53 -14.06 10.90
N ALA A 458 5.61 -14.92 10.47
CA ALA A 458 5.89 -16.07 9.60
C ALA A 458 6.67 -15.66 8.33
N PRO A 459 7.68 -16.45 7.93
CA PRO A 459 8.46 -16.20 6.72
C PRO A 459 7.60 -16.14 5.46
N ARG A 460 8.05 -15.37 4.49
CA ARG A 460 7.33 -15.09 3.24
C ARG A 460 8.10 -15.54 2.02
N CYS A 461 7.35 -15.87 0.97
CA CYS A 461 7.88 -16.09 -0.37
C CYS A 461 7.04 -15.36 -1.41
N PHE A 462 7.63 -15.06 -2.56
CA PHE A 462 6.97 -14.37 -3.66
C PHE A 462 7.56 -14.78 -5.00
N SER A 463 6.71 -15.20 -5.93
CA SER A 463 7.13 -15.49 -7.31
C SER A 463 7.17 -14.19 -8.10
N GLY A 464 8.37 -13.60 -8.18
CA GLY A 464 8.63 -12.33 -8.87
C GLY A 464 9.25 -12.54 -10.27
N PRO A 465 9.57 -11.44 -10.98
CA PRO A 465 10.16 -11.50 -12.32
C PRO A 465 11.56 -12.12 -12.34
N ASP A 466 12.34 -11.92 -11.27
CA ASP A 466 13.72 -12.40 -11.17
C ASP A 466 13.83 -13.81 -10.55
N GLY A 467 12.69 -14.43 -10.25
CA GLY A 467 12.61 -15.73 -9.63
C GLY A 467 11.68 -15.77 -8.42
N MET A 468 11.72 -16.88 -7.69
CA MET A 468 10.98 -17.04 -6.45
C MET A 468 11.80 -16.51 -5.27
N GLU A 469 11.44 -15.34 -4.76
CA GLU A 469 12.01 -14.80 -3.53
C GLU A 469 11.53 -15.61 -2.32
N VAL A 470 12.48 -16.08 -1.51
CA VAL A 470 12.22 -16.89 -0.31
C VAL A 470 13.01 -16.32 0.86
N GLU A 471 12.31 -15.79 1.87
CA GLU A 471 12.97 -15.18 3.04
C GLU A 471 13.84 -16.18 3.82
N ARG A 472 14.83 -15.66 4.56
CA ARG A 472 15.78 -16.47 5.36
C ARG A 472 15.13 -17.32 6.46
N GLY A 473 13.89 -17.02 6.85
CA GLY A 473 13.12 -17.83 7.81
C GLY A 473 12.73 -19.22 7.29
N TYR A 474 12.78 -19.46 5.99
CA TYR A 474 12.69 -20.82 5.44
C TYR A 474 14.04 -21.55 5.58
N SER A 475 14.02 -22.87 5.81
CA SER A 475 15.23 -23.68 5.90
C SER A 475 15.91 -23.85 4.53
N ASP A 476 17.22 -24.17 4.54
CA ASP A 476 17.97 -24.51 3.31
C ASP A 476 17.37 -25.72 2.60
N LYS A 477 16.85 -26.70 3.37
CA LYS A 477 16.15 -27.86 2.82
C LYS A 477 14.95 -27.45 1.97
N VAL A 478 14.09 -26.57 2.50
CA VAL A 478 12.90 -26.07 1.78
C VAL A 478 13.31 -25.31 0.50
N ARG A 479 14.35 -24.49 0.57
CA ARG A 479 14.88 -23.80 -0.61
C ARG A 479 15.39 -24.76 -1.68
N ALA A 480 16.09 -25.83 -1.28
CA ALA A 480 16.56 -26.87 -2.20
C ALA A 480 15.39 -27.64 -2.85
N GLU A 481 14.39 -28.05 -2.06
CA GLU A 481 13.19 -28.72 -2.56
C GLU A 481 12.41 -27.84 -3.56
N LEU A 482 12.30 -26.53 -3.32
CA LEU A 482 11.70 -25.59 -4.27
C LEU A 482 12.48 -25.48 -5.58
N ALA A 483 13.82 -25.52 -5.51
CA ALA A 483 14.66 -25.54 -6.70
C ALA A 483 14.50 -26.86 -7.49
N GLU A 484 14.36 -28.01 -6.81
CA GLU A 484 14.08 -29.31 -7.43
C GLU A 484 12.71 -29.31 -8.13
N LEU A 485 11.71 -28.60 -7.61
CA LEU A 485 10.41 -28.40 -8.28
C LEU A 485 10.51 -27.48 -9.51
N GLY A 486 11.65 -26.83 -9.74
CA GLY A 486 11.91 -25.98 -10.91
C GLY A 486 11.79 -24.47 -10.67
N HIS A 487 11.68 -24.03 -9.41
CA HIS A 487 11.73 -22.60 -9.11
C HIS A 487 13.16 -22.05 -9.14
N ALA A 488 13.36 -20.87 -9.75
CA ALA A 488 14.59 -20.10 -9.60
C ALA A 488 14.58 -19.39 -8.23
N VAL A 489 15.08 -20.06 -7.18
CA VAL A 489 15.00 -19.58 -5.79
C VAL A 489 16.06 -18.50 -5.55
N VAL A 490 15.62 -17.35 -4.99
CA VAL A 490 16.50 -16.25 -4.55
C VAL A 490 16.17 -15.83 -3.12
N ILE A 491 17.20 -15.44 -2.35
CA ILE A 491 17.01 -14.84 -1.04
C ILE A 491 16.92 -13.33 -1.24
N PRO A 492 15.80 -12.68 -0.92
CA PRO A 492 15.65 -11.25 -1.13
C PRO A 492 16.59 -10.45 -0.21
N LYS A 493 17.20 -9.37 -0.75
CA LYS A 493 18.01 -8.43 0.04
C LYS A 493 17.16 -7.71 1.08
N THR A 494 15.97 -7.27 0.67
CA THR A 494 14.99 -6.59 1.50
C THR A 494 13.86 -7.55 1.84
N PRO A 495 13.41 -7.63 3.12
CA PRO A 495 12.27 -8.46 3.49
C PRO A 495 11.00 -8.11 2.73
N LEU A 496 10.12 -9.08 2.53
CA LEU A 496 8.89 -8.95 1.76
C LEU A 496 7.79 -8.26 2.56
N GLY A 497 7.39 -7.08 2.12
CA GLY A 497 6.23 -6.36 2.64
C GLY A 497 6.37 -5.87 4.08
N GLY A 498 5.25 -5.73 4.74
CA GLY A 498 5.07 -5.33 6.14
C GLY A 498 3.59 -5.30 6.46
N SER A 499 3.13 -6.08 7.43
CA SER A 499 1.71 -6.24 7.76
C SER A 499 1.34 -5.47 9.02
N GLN A 500 0.10 -4.95 9.06
CA GLN A 500 -0.50 -4.34 10.24
C GLN A 500 -1.94 -4.79 10.31
N ALA A 501 -2.44 -5.12 11.50
CA ALA A 501 -3.84 -5.49 11.67
C ALA A 501 -4.34 -5.20 13.07
N ILE A 502 -5.67 -5.02 13.17
CA ILE A 502 -6.38 -4.93 14.45
C ILE A 502 -7.58 -5.85 14.38
N ARG A 503 -7.58 -6.95 15.19
CA ARG A 503 -8.74 -7.81 15.34
C ARG A 503 -9.69 -7.24 16.39
N ILE A 504 -10.96 -7.19 16.07
CA ILE A 504 -12.05 -6.80 16.94
C ILE A 504 -12.65 -8.08 17.55
N ASP A 505 -12.42 -8.28 18.84
CA ASP A 505 -12.87 -9.46 19.58
C ASP A 505 -13.81 -9.03 20.71
N GLY A 506 -15.06 -8.76 20.38
CA GLY A 506 -16.04 -8.16 21.30
C GLY A 506 -15.56 -6.81 21.83
N ASP A 507 -15.38 -6.73 23.15
CA ASP A 507 -14.91 -5.52 23.85
C ASP A 507 -13.38 -5.33 23.78
N ILE A 508 -12.65 -6.29 23.23
CA ILE A 508 -11.20 -6.27 23.17
C ILE A 508 -10.75 -6.03 21.73
N LEU A 509 -9.74 -5.18 21.59
CA LEU A 509 -8.99 -4.96 20.36
C LEU A 509 -7.64 -5.68 20.48
N VAL A 510 -7.27 -6.46 19.48
CA VAL A 510 -5.99 -7.18 19.42
C VAL A 510 -5.20 -6.66 18.24
N GLY A 511 -4.12 -5.92 18.49
CA GLY A 511 -3.27 -5.34 17.46
C GLY A 511 -1.96 -6.09 17.25
N ALA A 512 -1.54 -6.20 16.00
CA ALA A 512 -0.24 -6.76 15.64
C ALA A 512 0.47 -5.88 14.60
N SER A 513 1.80 -5.88 14.65
CA SER A 513 2.65 -5.09 13.77
C SER A 513 3.86 -5.91 13.32
N ASP A 514 4.16 -5.83 12.03
CA ASP A 514 5.23 -6.58 11.38
C ASP A 514 6.63 -6.17 11.87
N PRO A 515 7.46 -7.12 12.30
CA PRO A 515 8.83 -6.85 12.72
C PRO A 515 9.76 -6.42 11.57
N ARG A 516 9.33 -6.55 10.32
CA ARG A 516 10.08 -6.10 9.14
C ARG A 516 10.09 -4.58 8.96
N LYS A 517 9.30 -3.86 9.76
CA LYS A 517 9.21 -2.39 9.80
C LYS A 517 9.56 -1.86 11.20
N ASP A 518 9.84 -0.57 11.30
CA ASP A 518 10.14 0.08 12.59
C ASP A 518 8.90 0.25 13.49
N GLY A 519 7.72 0.00 12.95
CA GLY A 519 6.43 0.31 13.56
C GLY A 519 6.03 -0.55 14.75
N CYS A 520 4.84 -0.26 15.27
CA CYS A 520 4.26 -0.98 16.40
C CYS A 520 2.72 -0.92 16.35
N ALA A 521 2.09 -1.80 17.14
CA ALA A 521 0.72 -1.62 17.56
C ALA A 521 0.73 -0.92 18.94
N LEU A 522 -0.12 0.10 19.11
CA LEU A 522 -0.35 0.81 20.36
C LEU A 522 -1.85 0.89 20.65
N GLY A 523 -2.22 0.75 21.92
CA GLY A 523 -3.61 0.84 22.35
C GLY A 523 -3.77 1.30 23.78
N TYR A 524 -5.04 1.57 24.22
CA TYR A 524 -5.36 2.00 25.57
C TYR A 524 -6.77 1.54 26.01
#